data_0282d287880a28a6961cc830c8776e88
#
_entry.id   0282d287880a28a6961cc830c8776e88
#
_cell.length_a   1.000
_cell.length_b   1.000
_cell.length_c   1.000
_cell.angle_alpha   90.00
_cell.angle_beta   90.00
_cell.angle_gamma   90.00
#
_symmetry.space_group_name_H-M   'P 1'
#
loop_
_entity.id
_entity.type
_entity.pdbx_description
1 polymer ?
#
loop_
_entity_poly.entity_id
_entity_poly.type
_entity_poly.pdbx_seq_one_letter_code
_entity_poly.pdbx_strand_id
1 'polypeptide(L)'
;MIKNIAIVSLSSGTIGEDFVKHEVDIGIKRLNDFGLNVRFMPHALEGIEYVKNHPEKRAADLLQALSDPEIDMILCAIGGDDTYRLLPFLFEHNELADAVSDKVFLGFSDTTINHFMLHKVGMKTFYGQSFLADVCELDKDMLPYTKKYFEELVSTGTIKEVRPSEIWYEGRTDFGIDRVGTPLKYHPDYGFELLQGNSVFSGEILGGCIDSIYDFFNGERYVDMPLFCKKYKLFPEISDWVGKILLLESSEEKMSPEKYRKAVLALKETGIFDVISGILIGKPMDETYVQEYKQILVDVIDHPNLPIVCNINIGHAQPRCIIPFGVVATVDIDNQVIRFAN
;
A
#
# COMPACT_ATOMS: atom_id res chain seq x y z
N MET A 1 -17.30 13.54 -1.02
CA MET A 1 -17.46 13.04 0.36
C MET A 1 -17.90 11.59 0.27
N ILE A 2 -17.10 10.69 0.79
CA ILE A 2 -17.35 9.24 0.79
C ILE A 2 -18.41 8.91 1.81
N LYS A 3 -19.37 8.05 1.46
CA LYS A 3 -20.44 7.57 2.34
C LYS A 3 -20.52 6.04 2.37
N ASN A 4 -20.28 5.39 1.25
CA ASN A 4 -20.47 3.95 1.09
C ASN A 4 -19.13 3.28 0.79
N ILE A 5 -18.69 2.41 1.69
CA ILE A 5 -17.43 1.67 1.57
C ILE A 5 -17.71 0.20 1.31
N ALA A 6 -17.06 -0.35 0.28
CA ALA A 6 -16.98 -1.78 0.04
C ALA A 6 -15.69 -2.35 0.63
N ILE A 7 -15.76 -3.37 1.45
CA ILE A 7 -14.60 -4.14 1.93
C ILE A 7 -14.39 -5.35 1.01
N VAL A 8 -13.16 -5.50 0.52
CA VAL A 8 -12.75 -6.58 -0.39
C VAL A 8 -11.57 -7.36 0.16
N SER A 9 -11.58 -8.67 0.06
CA SER A 9 -10.46 -9.57 0.37
C SER A 9 -9.78 -10.01 -0.95
N LEU A 10 -8.86 -9.17 -1.45
CA LEU A 10 -8.21 -9.41 -2.76
C LEU A 10 -6.98 -10.33 -2.67
N SER A 11 -6.42 -10.50 -1.48
CA SER A 11 -5.27 -11.36 -1.23
C SER A 11 -5.59 -12.37 -0.13
N SER A 12 -5.56 -11.99 1.16
CA SER A 12 -5.92 -12.89 2.24
C SER A 12 -7.39 -12.73 2.69
N GLY A 13 -8.03 -13.85 3.04
CA GLY A 13 -9.38 -13.92 3.62
C GLY A 13 -9.40 -13.82 5.15
N THR A 14 -8.35 -13.30 5.77
CA THR A 14 -8.18 -13.26 7.23
C THR A 14 -9.39 -12.70 7.97
N ILE A 15 -10.07 -11.69 7.42
CA ILE A 15 -11.24 -11.08 8.09
C ILE A 15 -12.47 -12.00 8.19
N GLY A 16 -12.46 -13.13 7.49
CA GLY A 16 -13.52 -14.16 7.59
C GLY A 16 -13.27 -15.20 8.69
N GLU A 17 -12.13 -15.13 9.37
CA GLU A 17 -11.77 -16.11 10.40
C GLU A 17 -12.29 -15.73 11.78
N ASP A 18 -12.67 -16.73 12.57
CA ASP A 18 -13.22 -16.52 13.91
C ASP A 18 -12.23 -15.81 14.87
N PHE A 19 -10.93 -16.02 14.70
CA PHE A 19 -9.92 -15.46 15.60
C PHE A 19 -9.76 -13.93 15.48
N VAL A 20 -10.18 -13.29 14.35
CA VAL A 20 -10.15 -11.83 14.16
C VAL A 20 -11.54 -11.18 14.28
N LYS A 21 -12.58 -11.93 14.61
CA LYS A 21 -13.95 -11.40 14.63
C LYS A 21 -14.10 -10.17 15.53
N HIS A 22 -13.45 -10.15 16.68
CA HIS A 22 -13.47 -9.00 17.59
C HIS A 22 -12.84 -7.75 16.98
N GLU A 23 -11.80 -7.90 16.16
CA GLU A 23 -11.16 -6.79 15.41
C GLU A 23 -12.12 -6.27 14.33
N VAL A 24 -12.74 -7.18 13.57
CA VAL A 24 -13.72 -6.83 12.54
C VAL A 24 -14.90 -6.04 13.16
N ASP A 25 -15.42 -6.47 14.31
CA ASP A 25 -16.48 -5.77 15.03
C ASP A 25 -16.07 -4.35 15.46
N ILE A 26 -14.82 -4.18 15.92
CA ILE A 26 -14.22 -2.85 16.22
C ILE A 26 -14.17 -1.99 14.95
N GLY A 27 -13.70 -2.54 13.85
CA GLY A 27 -13.58 -1.83 12.58
C GLY A 27 -14.92 -1.36 12.04
N ILE A 28 -15.93 -2.24 12.04
CA ILE A 28 -17.31 -1.90 11.63
C ILE A 28 -17.85 -0.75 12.49
N LYS A 29 -17.68 -0.85 13.82
CA LYS A 29 -18.12 0.21 14.72
C LYS A 29 -17.46 1.56 14.39
N ARG A 30 -16.15 1.58 14.19
CA ARG A 30 -15.42 2.82 13.87
C ARG A 30 -15.85 3.43 12.54
N LEU A 31 -16.02 2.62 11.49
CA LEU A 31 -16.52 3.12 10.21
C LEU A 31 -17.94 3.71 10.35
N ASN A 32 -18.81 3.06 11.13
CA ASN A 32 -20.13 3.62 11.43
C ASN A 32 -20.05 4.92 12.25
N ASP A 33 -19.11 5.03 13.19
CA ASP A 33 -18.87 6.25 13.99
C ASP A 33 -18.38 7.42 13.10
N PHE A 34 -17.70 7.14 11.97
CA PHE A 34 -17.41 8.12 10.91
C PHE A 34 -18.61 8.47 10.03
N GLY A 35 -19.77 7.85 10.24
CA GLY A 35 -20.97 8.04 9.43
C GLY A 35 -20.94 7.35 8.08
N LEU A 36 -20.13 6.28 7.95
CA LEU A 36 -19.93 5.51 6.74
C LEU A 36 -20.81 4.25 6.74
N ASN A 37 -21.42 3.95 5.60
CA ASN A 37 -22.09 2.69 5.37
C ASN A 37 -21.07 1.65 4.90
N VAL A 38 -21.00 0.52 5.58
CA VAL A 38 -20.03 -0.55 5.29
C VAL A 38 -20.74 -1.73 4.64
N ARG A 39 -20.21 -2.19 3.51
CA ARG A 39 -20.66 -3.41 2.84
C ARG A 39 -19.45 -4.32 2.60
N PHE A 40 -19.46 -5.52 3.14
CA PHE A 40 -18.54 -6.57 2.74
C PHE A 40 -18.97 -7.12 1.39
N MET A 41 -18.03 -7.24 0.45
CA MET A 41 -18.33 -7.86 -0.83
C MET A 41 -18.63 -9.36 -0.63
N PRO A 42 -19.35 -10.01 -1.56
CA PRO A 42 -19.94 -11.34 -1.33
C PRO A 42 -18.99 -12.40 -0.78
N HIS A 43 -17.71 -12.36 -1.16
CA HIS A 43 -16.75 -13.39 -0.75
C HIS A 43 -15.69 -12.86 0.24
N ALA A 44 -15.81 -11.62 0.72
CA ALA A 44 -14.80 -11.00 1.57
C ALA A 44 -14.64 -11.68 2.94
N LEU A 45 -15.69 -12.34 3.45
CA LEU A 45 -15.74 -13.00 4.77
C LEU A 45 -15.71 -14.53 4.69
N GLU A 46 -15.33 -15.12 3.57
CA GLU A 46 -15.34 -16.59 3.38
C GLU A 46 -14.12 -17.31 3.99
N GLY A 47 -13.19 -16.57 4.61
CA GLY A 47 -12.01 -17.13 5.27
C GLY A 47 -10.82 -17.37 4.35
N ILE A 48 -9.67 -17.66 4.98
CA ILE A 48 -8.36 -17.74 4.29
C ILE A 48 -8.37 -18.83 3.20
N GLU A 49 -8.83 -20.02 3.53
CA GLU A 49 -8.77 -21.17 2.61
C GLU A 49 -9.67 -20.93 1.37
N TYR A 50 -10.88 -20.43 1.58
CA TYR A 50 -11.79 -20.13 0.47
C TYR A 50 -11.21 -19.05 -0.45
N VAL A 51 -10.82 -17.92 0.11
CA VAL A 51 -10.28 -16.77 -0.63
C VAL A 51 -9.04 -17.19 -1.44
N LYS A 52 -8.14 -17.98 -0.84
CA LYS A 52 -6.94 -18.51 -1.52
C LYS A 52 -7.29 -19.41 -2.72
N ASN A 53 -8.28 -20.27 -2.58
CA ASN A 53 -8.64 -21.24 -3.61
C ASN A 53 -9.57 -20.69 -4.71
N HIS A 54 -10.11 -19.48 -4.54
CA HIS A 54 -11.10 -18.86 -5.45
C HIS A 54 -10.68 -17.48 -5.94
N PRO A 55 -9.56 -17.33 -6.68
CA PRO A 55 -9.14 -16.03 -7.23
C PRO A 55 -10.19 -15.41 -8.16
N GLU A 56 -11.00 -16.22 -8.86
CA GLU A 56 -12.12 -15.75 -9.70
C GLU A 56 -13.19 -15.02 -8.89
N LYS A 57 -13.41 -15.43 -7.62
CA LYS A 57 -14.37 -14.79 -6.72
C LYS A 57 -13.85 -13.45 -6.18
N ARG A 58 -12.57 -13.40 -5.83
CA ARG A 58 -11.91 -12.16 -5.44
C ARG A 58 -11.95 -11.12 -6.58
N ALA A 59 -11.67 -11.55 -7.81
CA ALA A 59 -11.77 -10.69 -8.99
C ALA A 59 -13.21 -10.21 -9.23
N ALA A 60 -14.21 -11.11 -9.09
CA ALA A 60 -15.61 -10.74 -9.22
C ALA A 60 -16.05 -9.69 -8.18
N ASP A 61 -15.60 -9.82 -6.93
CA ASP A 61 -15.86 -8.84 -5.88
C ASP A 61 -15.28 -7.46 -6.22
N LEU A 62 -14.03 -7.41 -6.74
CA LEU A 62 -13.42 -6.16 -7.17
C LEU A 62 -14.19 -5.53 -8.34
N LEU A 63 -14.51 -6.30 -9.39
CA LEU A 63 -15.27 -5.83 -10.55
C LEU A 63 -16.65 -5.32 -10.16
N GLN A 64 -17.35 -6.05 -9.28
CA GLN A 64 -18.64 -5.62 -8.76
C GLN A 64 -18.52 -4.32 -7.97
N ALA A 65 -17.53 -4.20 -7.06
CA ALA A 65 -17.32 -2.99 -6.28
C ALA A 65 -16.99 -1.78 -7.17
N LEU A 66 -16.19 -1.97 -8.23
CA LEU A 66 -15.88 -0.92 -9.20
C LEU A 66 -17.09 -0.48 -10.02
N SER A 67 -17.96 -1.41 -10.42
CA SER A 67 -19.10 -1.14 -11.28
C SER A 67 -20.35 -0.64 -10.52
N ASP A 68 -20.45 -0.88 -9.22
CA ASP A 68 -21.62 -0.53 -8.42
C ASP A 68 -21.70 0.99 -8.15
N PRO A 69 -22.70 1.72 -8.69
CA PRO A 69 -22.78 3.17 -8.55
C PRO A 69 -23.03 3.64 -7.11
N GLU A 70 -23.44 2.75 -6.21
CA GLU A 70 -23.68 3.10 -4.81
C GLU A 70 -22.39 3.09 -3.98
N ILE A 71 -21.29 2.51 -4.48
CA ILE A 71 -20.01 2.45 -3.77
C ILE A 71 -19.17 3.67 -4.13
N ASP A 72 -18.68 4.39 -3.11
CA ASP A 72 -17.77 5.52 -3.25
C ASP A 72 -16.29 5.10 -3.09
N MET A 73 -16.05 4.11 -2.20
CA MET A 73 -14.71 3.67 -1.83
C MET A 73 -14.62 2.16 -1.71
N ILE A 74 -13.51 1.62 -2.21
CA ILE A 74 -13.09 0.22 -2.05
C ILE A 74 -11.93 0.21 -1.06
N LEU A 75 -12.11 -0.46 0.07
CA LEU A 75 -11.09 -0.62 1.11
C LEU A 75 -10.66 -2.09 1.16
N CYS A 76 -9.37 -2.33 0.91
CA CYS A 76 -8.82 -3.67 1.04
C CYS A 76 -8.87 -4.14 2.49
N ALA A 77 -9.28 -5.38 2.70
CA ALA A 77 -9.39 -5.98 4.03
C ALA A 77 -8.03 -6.07 4.71
N ILE A 78 -7.06 -6.64 4.00
CA ILE A 78 -5.68 -6.84 4.41
C ILE A 78 -4.84 -7.17 3.16
N GLY A 79 -3.51 -7.17 3.28
CA GLY A 79 -2.60 -7.74 2.30
C GLY A 79 -2.64 -9.27 2.23
N GLY A 80 -1.53 -9.86 1.95
CA GLY A 80 -1.33 -11.30 1.77
C GLY A 80 -0.14 -11.53 0.84
N ASP A 81 -0.26 -12.50 -0.10
CA ASP A 81 0.90 -12.87 -0.92
C ASP A 81 0.56 -13.36 -2.35
N ASP A 82 -0.71 -13.44 -2.75
CA ASP A 82 -1.08 -14.10 -4.01
C ASP A 82 -2.12 -13.35 -4.87
N THR A 83 -2.32 -12.05 -4.63
CA THR A 83 -3.32 -11.28 -5.39
C THR A 83 -3.02 -11.21 -6.91
N TYR A 84 -1.80 -11.51 -7.35
CA TYR A 84 -1.46 -11.65 -8.78
C TYR A 84 -2.31 -12.70 -9.51
N ARG A 85 -2.87 -13.67 -8.78
CA ARG A 85 -3.76 -14.70 -9.35
C ARG A 85 -5.07 -14.15 -9.91
N LEU A 86 -5.38 -12.90 -9.62
CA LEU A 86 -6.53 -12.19 -10.18
C LEU A 86 -6.31 -11.78 -11.65
N LEU A 87 -5.06 -11.69 -12.11
CA LEU A 87 -4.70 -11.21 -13.45
C LEU A 87 -5.49 -11.84 -14.59
N PRO A 88 -5.68 -13.18 -14.67
CA PRO A 88 -6.45 -13.79 -15.75
C PRO A 88 -7.91 -13.32 -15.79
N PHE A 89 -8.52 -13.13 -14.62
CA PHE A 89 -9.94 -12.77 -14.48
C PHE A 89 -10.21 -11.27 -14.65
N LEU A 90 -9.15 -10.46 -14.64
CA LEU A 90 -9.24 -9.00 -14.75
C LEU A 90 -8.79 -8.47 -16.11
N PHE A 91 -8.00 -9.26 -16.87
CA PHE A 91 -7.36 -8.77 -18.10
C PHE A 91 -7.58 -9.63 -19.35
N GLU A 92 -8.14 -10.84 -19.25
CA GLU A 92 -8.26 -11.72 -20.41
C GLU A 92 -9.21 -11.15 -21.47
N HIS A 93 -10.30 -10.46 -21.07
CA HIS A 93 -11.29 -9.83 -21.95
C HIS A 93 -11.52 -8.35 -21.62
N ASN A 94 -10.53 -7.68 -20.99
CA ASN A 94 -10.58 -6.28 -20.55
C ASN A 94 -11.56 -5.99 -19.39
N GLU A 95 -11.91 -6.99 -18.58
CA GLU A 95 -12.91 -6.89 -17.51
C GLU A 95 -12.62 -5.72 -16.57
N LEU A 96 -11.35 -5.53 -16.18
CA LEU A 96 -10.96 -4.44 -15.28
C LEU A 96 -11.12 -3.08 -15.97
N ALA A 97 -10.71 -2.94 -17.23
CA ALA A 97 -10.82 -1.69 -17.97
C ALA A 97 -12.29 -1.26 -18.18
N ASP A 98 -13.18 -2.23 -18.38
CA ASP A 98 -14.61 -1.98 -18.54
C ASP A 98 -15.31 -1.63 -17.21
N ALA A 99 -14.78 -2.10 -16.07
CA ALA A 99 -15.35 -1.88 -14.74
C ALA A 99 -14.84 -0.60 -14.05
N VAL A 100 -13.67 -0.09 -14.45
CA VAL A 100 -13.02 1.07 -13.81
C VAL A 100 -13.92 2.29 -13.79
N SER A 101 -13.96 2.97 -12.65
CA SER A 101 -14.75 4.17 -12.41
C SER A 101 -14.00 5.10 -11.45
N ASP A 102 -14.48 6.34 -11.31
CA ASP A 102 -13.88 7.35 -10.43
C ASP A 102 -14.25 7.06 -8.95
N LYS A 103 -13.62 6.05 -8.39
CA LYS A 103 -13.77 5.62 -7.00
C LYS A 103 -12.43 5.65 -6.26
N VAL A 104 -12.50 5.80 -4.96
CA VAL A 104 -11.34 5.63 -4.10
C VAL A 104 -11.04 4.14 -3.94
N PHE A 105 -9.81 3.73 -4.25
CA PHE A 105 -9.28 2.40 -3.91
C PHE A 105 -8.15 2.58 -2.90
N LEU A 106 -8.25 1.96 -1.73
CA LEU A 106 -7.28 2.07 -0.64
C LEU A 106 -6.81 0.69 -0.18
N GLY A 107 -5.50 0.51 -0.15
CA GLY A 107 -4.83 -0.70 0.34
C GLY A 107 -3.31 -0.52 0.40
N PHE A 108 -2.59 -1.52 0.91
CA PHE A 108 -1.14 -1.59 0.93
C PHE A 108 -0.66 -3.06 1.05
N SER A 109 0.65 -3.30 1.19
CA SER A 109 1.22 -4.65 1.26
C SER A 109 1.06 -5.39 -0.08
N ASP A 110 0.61 -6.64 -0.11
CA ASP A 110 0.40 -7.39 -1.36
C ASP A 110 -0.57 -6.70 -2.32
N THR A 111 -1.50 -5.85 -1.82
CA THR A 111 -2.35 -5.03 -2.69
C THR A 111 -1.57 -4.00 -3.52
N THR A 112 -0.25 -3.86 -3.33
CA THR A 112 0.66 -3.22 -4.28
C THR A 112 0.42 -3.72 -5.71
N ILE A 113 0.22 -5.03 -5.87
CA ILE A 113 -0.06 -5.66 -7.16
C ILE A 113 -1.38 -5.12 -7.76
N ASN A 114 -2.41 -4.93 -6.93
CA ASN A 114 -3.68 -4.35 -7.37
C ASN A 114 -3.52 -2.88 -7.77
N HIS A 115 -2.66 -2.11 -7.10
CA HIS A 115 -2.35 -0.74 -7.51
C HIS A 115 -1.72 -0.71 -8.91
N PHE A 116 -0.80 -1.63 -9.22
CA PHE A 116 -0.25 -1.76 -10.57
C PHE A 116 -1.30 -2.20 -11.60
N MET A 117 -2.22 -3.10 -11.23
CA MET A 117 -3.35 -3.49 -12.09
C MET A 117 -4.24 -2.29 -12.43
N LEU A 118 -4.61 -1.50 -11.43
CA LEU A 118 -5.48 -0.33 -11.57
C LEU A 118 -4.75 0.82 -12.29
N HIS A 119 -3.46 1.04 -12.01
CA HIS A 119 -2.63 2.00 -12.74
C HIS A 119 -2.60 1.68 -14.25
N LYS A 120 -2.46 0.41 -14.61
CA LYS A 120 -2.42 -0.04 -16.00
C LYS A 120 -3.69 0.30 -16.79
N VAL A 121 -4.83 0.42 -16.14
CA VAL A 121 -6.11 0.84 -16.74
C VAL A 121 -6.44 2.31 -16.48
N GLY A 122 -5.47 3.10 -15.98
CA GLY A 122 -5.57 4.55 -15.82
C GLY A 122 -6.31 5.00 -14.56
N MET A 123 -6.57 4.12 -13.60
CA MET A 123 -7.23 4.48 -12.34
C MET A 123 -6.23 5.06 -11.33
N LYS A 124 -6.59 6.20 -10.73
CA LYS A 124 -5.90 6.74 -9.56
C LYS A 124 -6.26 5.94 -8.31
N THR A 125 -5.28 5.69 -7.45
CA THR A 125 -5.48 4.89 -6.24
C THR A 125 -4.81 5.55 -5.03
N PHE A 126 -5.05 5.00 -3.83
CA PHE A 126 -4.50 5.51 -2.57
C PHE A 126 -3.77 4.38 -1.85
N TYR A 127 -2.47 4.58 -1.59
CA TYR A 127 -1.63 3.60 -0.92
C TYR A 127 -1.44 3.96 0.55
N GLY A 128 -1.57 2.99 1.46
CA GLY A 128 -1.12 3.20 2.84
C GLY A 128 -1.90 2.51 3.94
N GLN A 129 -3.21 2.36 3.86
CA GLN A 129 -4.02 1.82 4.95
C GLN A 129 -4.91 0.66 4.46
N SER A 130 -5.32 -0.21 5.39
CA SER A 130 -6.28 -1.28 5.15
C SER A 130 -7.28 -1.40 6.30
N PHE A 131 -8.33 -2.20 6.08
CA PHE A 131 -9.38 -2.37 7.09
C PHE A 131 -8.82 -2.99 8.37
N LEU A 132 -8.20 -4.18 8.28
CA LEU A 132 -7.77 -4.92 9.47
C LEU A 132 -6.58 -4.28 10.16
N ALA A 133 -5.55 -3.84 9.40
CA ALA A 133 -4.32 -3.35 10.00
C ALA A 133 -4.41 -1.93 10.58
N ASP A 134 -5.42 -1.14 10.19
CA ASP A 134 -5.53 0.27 10.58
C ASP A 134 -6.86 0.62 11.22
N VAL A 135 -7.97 0.30 10.55
CA VAL A 135 -9.30 0.62 11.07
C VAL A 135 -9.66 -0.24 12.28
N CYS A 136 -9.23 -1.51 12.25
CA CYS A 136 -9.47 -2.47 13.33
C CYS A 136 -8.40 -2.44 14.45
N GLU A 137 -7.48 -1.45 14.49
CA GLU A 137 -6.45 -1.35 15.54
C GLU A 137 -7.03 -1.62 16.93
N LEU A 138 -6.36 -2.49 17.70
CA LEU A 138 -6.84 -2.93 19.02
C LEU A 138 -6.70 -1.88 20.14
N ASP A 139 -6.01 -0.76 19.92
CA ASP A 139 -6.02 0.35 20.86
C ASP A 139 -7.44 0.93 21.01
N LYS A 140 -7.64 1.81 21.96
CA LYS A 140 -8.94 2.48 22.22
C LYS A 140 -9.55 3.15 20.98
N ASP A 141 -8.70 3.60 20.04
CA ASP A 141 -9.07 4.20 18.76
C ASP A 141 -8.01 3.84 17.71
N MET A 142 -8.23 4.24 16.45
CA MET A 142 -7.18 4.26 15.45
C MET A 142 -6.00 5.13 15.93
N LEU A 143 -4.77 4.78 15.52
CA LEU A 143 -3.62 5.62 15.83
C LEU A 143 -3.84 7.05 15.31
N PRO A 144 -3.57 8.11 16.10
CA PRO A 144 -4.01 9.47 15.77
C PRO A 144 -3.56 9.98 14.40
N TYR A 145 -2.33 9.71 14.01
CA TYR A 145 -1.79 10.09 12.70
C TYR A 145 -2.47 9.33 11.56
N THR A 146 -2.66 8.01 11.70
CA THR A 146 -3.37 7.15 10.76
C THR A 146 -4.82 7.61 10.58
N LYS A 147 -5.51 7.86 11.70
CA LYS A 147 -6.89 8.37 11.73
C LYS A 147 -7.04 9.69 11.01
N LYS A 148 -6.13 10.65 11.22
CA LYS A 148 -6.12 11.95 10.55
C LYS A 148 -6.20 11.81 9.03
N TYR A 149 -5.36 10.97 8.43
CA TYR A 149 -5.36 10.79 6.97
C TYR A 149 -6.56 9.99 6.46
N PHE A 150 -7.07 9.04 7.25
CA PHE A 150 -8.31 8.36 6.92
C PHE A 150 -9.50 9.33 6.91
N GLU A 151 -9.63 10.18 7.95
CA GLU A 151 -10.66 11.24 8.04
C GLU A 151 -10.56 12.25 6.88
N GLU A 152 -9.33 12.66 6.51
CA GLU A 152 -9.12 13.54 5.36
C GLU A 152 -9.62 12.88 4.07
N LEU A 153 -9.23 11.62 3.82
CA LEU A 153 -9.64 10.90 2.62
C LEU A 153 -11.16 10.73 2.54
N VAL A 154 -11.82 10.28 3.61
CA VAL A 154 -13.28 10.05 3.58
C VAL A 154 -14.08 11.35 3.48
N SER A 155 -13.57 12.46 4.02
CA SER A 155 -14.25 13.75 3.99
C SER A 155 -14.06 14.52 2.68
N THR A 156 -12.91 14.38 2.02
CA THR A 156 -12.54 15.17 0.84
C THR A 156 -12.44 14.36 -0.45
N GLY A 157 -12.29 13.03 -0.35
CA GLY A 157 -12.00 12.13 -1.49
C GLY A 157 -10.54 12.18 -1.96
N THR A 158 -9.67 12.89 -1.26
CA THR A 158 -8.25 13.03 -1.62
C THR A 158 -7.38 13.32 -0.39
N ILE A 159 -6.06 13.35 -0.58
CA ILE A 159 -5.08 13.83 0.40
C ILE A 159 -4.39 15.05 -0.21
N LYS A 160 -4.29 16.14 0.54
CA LYS A 160 -3.66 17.39 0.06
C LYS A 160 -2.17 17.44 0.31
N GLU A 161 -1.76 17.06 1.53
CA GLU A 161 -0.35 17.01 1.90
C GLU A 161 -0.09 15.93 2.97
N VAL A 162 1.12 15.41 2.97
CA VAL A 162 1.63 14.51 4.01
C VAL A 162 2.80 15.20 4.71
N ARG A 163 2.76 15.18 6.05
CA ARG A 163 3.85 15.60 6.93
C ARG A 163 4.27 14.44 7.82
N PRO A 164 5.51 14.41 8.32
CA PRO A 164 5.95 13.33 9.18
C PRO A 164 5.15 13.27 10.49
N SER A 165 5.06 12.09 11.06
CA SER A 165 4.62 11.88 12.43
C SER A 165 5.72 12.29 13.41
N GLU A 166 5.36 12.75 14.61
CA GLU A 166 6.31 13.04 15.70
C GLU A 166 6.74 11.76 16.44
N ILE A 167 6.01 10.66 16.26
CA ILE A 167 6.26 9.38 16.92
C ILE A 167 6.05 8.22 15.94
N TRP A 168 6.73 7.11 16.20
CA TRP A 168 6.45 5.82 15.60
C TRP A 168 6.14 4.77 16.67
N TYR A 169 5.48 3.68 16.29
CA TYR A 169 5.06 2.62 17.22
C TYR A 169 5.74 1.30 16.87
N GLU A 170 6.10 0.52 17.91
CA GLU A 170 6.48 -0.88 17.73
C GLU A 170 5.31 -1.69 17.19
N GLY A 171 5.59 -2.63 16.29
CA GLY A 171 4.59 -3.51 15.73
C GLY A 171 3.88 -4.36 16.77
N ARG A 172 2.56 -4.48 16.68
CA ARG A 172 1.81 -5.41 17.55
C ARG A 172 2.14 -6.85 17.17
N THR A 173 2.40 -7.67 18.17
CA THR A 173 2.73 -9.09 18.00
C THR A 173 1.67 -10.04 18.56
N ASP A 174 0.70 -9.51 19.31
CA ASP A 174 -0.39 -10.25 19.93
C ASP A 174 -1.71 -9.55 19.63
N PHE A 175 -2.60 -10.25 18.95
CA PHE A 175 -3.90 -9.77 18.46
C PHE A 175 -5.08 -10.43 19.18
N GLY A 176 -4.85 -11.05 20.33
CA GLY A 176 -5.90 -11.67 21.12
C GLY A 176 -6.94 -10.66 21.65
N ILE A 177 -8.16 -11.16 21.92
CA ILE A 177 -9.26 -10.33 22.43
C ILE A 177 -8.92 -9.63 23.77
N ASP A 178 -8.03 -10.19 24.56
CA ASP A 178 -7.51 -9.60 25.79
C ASP A 178 -6.60 -8.38 25.56
N ARG A 179 -6.20 -8.12 24.31
CA ARG A 179 -5.43 -6.96 23.88
C ARG A 179 -6.29 -5.75 23.50
N VAL A 180 -7.60 -5.91 23.42
CA VAL A 180 -8.50 -4.79 23.12
C VAL A 180 -8.35 -3.68 24.16
N GLY A 181 -8.11 -2.46 23.68
CA GLY A 181 -7.86 -1.27 24.50
C GLY A 181 -6.42 -1.13 25.02
N THR A 182 -5.50 -2.01 24.61
CA THR A 182 -4.08 -1.91 25.00
C THR A 182 -3.29 -1.05 24.02
N PRO A 183 -2.60 0.02 24.51
CA PRO A 183 -1.83 0.89 23.64
C PRO A 183 -0.57 0.20 23.12
N LEU A 184 -0.11 0.64 21.95
CA LEU A 184 1.19 0.29 21.41
C LEU A 184 2.30 1.08 22.14
N LYS A 185 3.48 0.50 22.23
CA LYS A 185 4.67 1.20 22.66
C LYS A 185 5.14 2.14 21.54
N TYR A 186 5.47 3.38 21.89
CA TYR A 186 5.88 4.39 20.92
C TYR A 186 7.26 4.97 21.23
N HIS A 187 7.86 5.57 20.19
CA HIS A 187 9.17 6.22 20.22
C HIS A 187 9.10 7.56 19.46
N PRO A 188 10.00 8.51 19.75
CA PRO A 188 10.12 9.73 18.94
C PRO A 188 10.46 9.41 17.48
N ASP A 189 9.88 10.18 16.56
CA ASP A 189 10.24 10.17 15.14
C ASP A 189 10.89 11.50 14.76
N TYR A 190 11.85 11.48 13.84
CA TYR A 190 12.67 12.64 13.50
C TYR A 190 12.32 13.25 12.14
N GLY A 191 11.26 12.77 11.51
CA GLY A 191 10.77 13.28 10.23
C GLY A 191 11.45 12.67 9.01
N PHE A 192 11.14 13.24 7.84
CA PHE A 192 11.70 12.79 6.57
C PHE A 192 13.19 13.07 6.48
N GLU A 193 13.96 12.13 5.96
CA GLU A 193 15.41 12.20 5.86
C GLU A 193 15.86 12.16 4.40
N LEU A 194 16.52 13.21 3.94
CA LEU A 194 17.17 13.23 2.64
C LEU A 194 18.47 12.40 2.71
N LEU A 195 18.50 11.28 2.01
CA LEU A 195 19.68 10.42 1.95
C LEU A 195 20.68 10.92 0.91
N GLN A 196 20.20 11.37 -0.26
CA GLN A 196 20.99 11.97 -1.33
C GLN A 196 20.12 12.78 -2.31
N GLY A 197 20.77 13.51 -3.22
CA GLY A 197 20.14 14.30 -4.27
C GLY A 197 19.55 15.62 -3.80
N ASN A 198 18.63 16.19 -4.57
CA ASN A 198 17.98 17.46 -4.27
C ASN A 198 16.88 17.30 -3.21
N SER A 199 16.77 18.27 -2.31
CA SER A 199 15.73 18.30 -1.26
C SER A 199 14.32 18.60 -1.79
N VAL A 200 14.21 19.12 -3.03
CA VAL A 200 12.93 19.42 -3.69
C VAL A 200 12.88 18.76 -5.06
N PHE A 201 11.83 17.95 -5.30
CA PHE A 201 11.58 17.31 -6.59
C PHE A 201 10.08 16.98 -6.75
N SER A 202 9.65 16.67 -7.97
CA SER A 202 8.25 16.42 -8.26
C SER A 202 8.07 15.29 -9.26
N GLY A 203 6.93 14.62 -9.19
CA GLY A 203 6.50 13.57 -10.12
C GLY A 203 5.24 12.86 -9.62
N GLU A 204 4.63 12.07 -10.47
CA GLU A 204 3.58 11.14 -10.04
C GLU A 204 4.19 10.00 -9.24
N ILE A 205 3.56 9.63 -8.14
CA ILE A 205 4.03 8.52 -7.29
C ILE A 205 3.42 7.20 -7.77
N LEU A 206 4.27 6.17 -7.87
CA LEU A 206 3.88 4.78 -8.07
C LEU A 206 4.88 3.88 -7.35
N GLY A 207 4.44 2.69 -6.92
CA GLY A 207 5.29 1.74 -6.21
C GLY A 207 4.53 0.96 -5.14
N GLY A 208 5.12 0.82 -3.95
CA GLY A 208 4.53 0.15 -2.80
C GLY A 208 5.49 -0.79 -2.08
N CYS A 209 5.00 -1.96 -1.65
CA CYS A 209 5.77 -2.97 -0.94
C CYS A 209 6.87 -3.57 -1.83
N ILE A 210 8.14 -3.40 -1.44
CA ILE A 210 9.28 -3.90 -2.21
C ILE A 210 9.29 -5.43 -2.29
N ASP A 211 8.75 -6.12 -1.29
CA ASP A 211 8.62 -7.57 -1.28
C ASP A 211 7.72 -8.02 -2.44
N SER A 212 6.53 -7.42 -2.57
CA SER A 212 5.58 -7.70 -3.64
C SER A 212 6.09 -7.27 -5.02
N ILE A 213 6.83 -6.15 -5.10
CA ILE A 213 7.45 -5.69 -6.36
C ILE A 213 8.58 -6.65 -6.77
N TYR A 214 9.38 -7.12 -5.83
CA TYR A 214 10.45 -8.07 -6.13
C TYR A 214 9.90 -9.39 -6.69
N ASP A 215 8.73 -9.83 -6.22
CA ASP A 215 8.07 -11.04 -6.71
C ASP A 215 7.63 -10.94 -8.20
N PHE A 216 7.61 -9.74 -8.82
CA PHE A 216 7.46 -9.61 -10.28
C PHE A 216 8.63 -10.21 -11.06
N PHE A 217 9.81 -10.26 -10.46
CA PHE A 217 11.07 -10.61 -11.12
C PHE A 217 11.62 -11.96 -10.67
N ASN A 218 11.17 -12.48 -9.53
CA ASN A 218 11.67 -13.74 -8.98
C ASN A 218 10.52 -14.72 -8.69
N GLY A 219 10.84 -16.01 -8.70
CA GLY A 219 9.88 -17.08 -8.43
C GLY A 219 10.10 -17.75 -7.07
N GLU A 220 10.70 -17.05 -6.10
CA GLU A 220 11.03 -17.65 -4.79
C GLU A 220 9.76 -18.00 -3.99
N ARG A 221 8.77 -17.11 -3.98
CA ARG A 221 7.48 -17.34 -3.31
C ARG A 221 6.53 -18.15 -4.17
N TYR A 222 6.35 -17.76 -5.43
CA TYR A 222 5.48 -18.39 -6.42
C TYR A 222 6.17 -18.46 -7.78
N VAL A 223 6.49 -19.65 -8.24
CA VAL A 223 7.23 -19.88 -9.51
C VAL A 223 6.52 -19.30 -10.73
N ASP A 224 5.19 -19.26 -10.70
CA ASP A 224 4.33 -18.78 -11.78
C ASP A 224 4.12 -17.27 -11.77
N MET A 225 4.36 -16.56 -10.66
CA MET A 225 4.08 -15.13 -10.54
C MET A 225 4.83 -14.26 -11.57
N PRO A 226 6.16 -14.41 -11.79
CA PRO A 226 6.86 -13.64 -12.82
C PRO A 226 6.32 -13.90 -14.23
N LEU A 227 5.85 -15.12 -14.50
CA LEU A 227 5.27 -15.48 -15.81
C LEU A 227 3.95 -14.77 -16.04
N PHE A 228 3.06 -14.72 -15.01
CA PHE A 228 1.81 -13.98 -15.06
C PHE A 228 2.06 -12.47 -15.21
N CYS A 229 2.93 -11.90 -14.37
CA CYS A 229 3.25 -10.48 -14.44
C CYS A 229 3.80 -10.08 -15.81
N LYS A 230 4.65 -10.91 -16.40
CA LYS A 230 5.18 -10.70 -17.75
C LYS A 230 4.09 -10.86 -18.83
N LYS A 231 3.24 -11.91 -18.76
CA LYS A 231 2.14 -12.16 -19.70
C LYS A 231 1.22 -10.95 -19.79
N TYR A 232 0.83 -10.40 -18.65
CA TYR A 232 -0.09 -9.27 -18.58
C TYR A 232 0.61 -7.91 -18.57
N LYS A 233 1.96 -7.87 -18.72
CA LYS A 233 2.78 -6.64 -18.70
C LYS A 233 2.41 -5.75 -17.51
N LEU A 234 2.44 -6.33 -16.30
CA LEU A 234 1.96 -5.66 -15.11
C LEU A 234 2.96 -4.60 -14.62
N PHE A 235 4.26 -4.90 -14.64
CA PHE A 235 5.27 -3.88 -14.37
C PHE A 235 5.32 -2.92 -15.56
N PRO A 236 5.18 -1.59 -15.35
CA PRO A 236 5.14 -0.61 -16.41
C PRO A 236 6.41 -0.61 -17.27
N GLU A 237 6.28 -0.30 -18.55
CA GLU A 237 7.42 -0.11 -19.44
C GLU A 237 8.25 1.12 -18.99
N ILE A 238 9.54 1.14 -19.32
CA ILE A 238 10.44 2.20 -18.85
C ILE A 238 9.97 3.62 -19.20
N SER A 239 9.30 3.78 -20.34
CA SER A 239 8.70 5.06 -20.77
C SER A 239 7.63 5.58 -19.80
N ASP A 240 6.92 4.69 -19.13
CA ASP A 240 5.85 5.06 -18.19
C ASP A 240 6.43 5.54 -16.85
N TRP A 241 7.69 5.24 -16.58
CA TRP A 241 8.40 5.66 -15.37
C TRP A 241 9.07 7.03 -15.50
N VAL A 242 9.19 7.57 -16.71
CA VAL A 242 9.88 8.87 -16.94
C VAL A 242 9.26 9.97 -16.07
N GLY A 243 10.08 10.55 -15.20
CA GLY A 243 9.70 11.64 -14.30
C GLY A 243 8.78 11.24 -13.13
N LYS A 244 8.50 9.95 -12.92
CA LYS A 244 7.74 9.50 -11.75
C LYS A 244 8.63 9.45 -10.50
N ILE A 245 7.99 9.36 -9.36
CA ILE A 245 8.59 9.09 -8.04
C ILE A 245 8.29 7.63 -7.70
N LEU A 246 9.33 6.85 -7.41
CA LEU A 246 9.18 5.47 -6.95
C LEU A 246 8.96 5.46 -5.44
N LEU A 247 7.85 4.90 -4.97
CA LEU A 247 7.63 4.61 -3.56
C LEU A 247 8.04 3.17 -3.27
N LEU A 248 8.86 2.95 -2.25
CA LEU A 248 9.20 1.62 -1.72
C LEU A 248 9.02 1.58 -0.22
N GLU A 249 8.44 0.49 0.29
CA GLU A 249 8.39 0.19 1.71
C GLU A 249 8.58 -1.31 1.92
N SER A 250 9.07 -1.74 3.08
CA SER A 250 9.35 -3.16 3.38
C SER A 250 8.27 -3.76 4.27
N SER A 251 7.99 -5.04 4.02
CA SER A 251 6.95 -5.78 4.77
C SER A 251 7.34 -6.07 6.23
N GLU A 252 6.37 -6.58 6.98
CA GLU A 252 6.52 -7.10 8.34
C GLU A 252 7.46 -8.31 8.43
N GLU A 253 7.76 -8.97 7.30
CA GLU A 253 8.74 -10.06 7.23
C GLU A 253 10.18 -9.59 7.46
N LYS A 254 10.39 -8.24 7.45
CA LYS A 254 11.70 -7.61 7.71
C LYS A 254 12.80 -8.25 6.86
N MET A 255 12.64 -8.11 5.56
CA MET A 255 13.54 -8.66 4.53
C MET A 255 15.01 -8.51 4.94
N SER A 256 15.80 -9.59 4.84
CA SER A 256 17.23 -9.48 5.17
C SER A 256 17.94 -8.49 4.26
N PRO A 257 19.03 -7.84 4.71
CA PRO A 257 19.80 -6.92 3.88
C PRO A 257 20.27 -7.54 2.55
N GLU A 258 20.60 -8.84 2.55
CA GLU A 258 20.98 -9.56 1.32
C GLU A 258 19.80 -9.64 0.33
N LYS A 259 18.60 -9.99 0.81
CA LYS A 259 17.40 -10.07 -0.02
C LYS A 259 16.98 -8.68 -0.49
N TYR A 260 17.05 -7.66 0.38
CA TYR A 260 16.78 -6.27 0.01
C TYR A 260 17.72 -5.79 -1.11
N ARG A 261 19.01 -6.12 -1.04
CA ARG A 261 19.98 -5.82 -2.10
C ARG A 261 19.59 -6.46 -3.43
N LYS A 262 19.13 -7.73 -3.43
CA LYS A 262 18.65 -8.41 -4.63
C LYS A 262 17.42 -7.72 -5.21
N ALA A 263 16.47 -7.29 -4.37
CA ALA A 263 15.27 -6.59 -4.81
C ALA A 263 15.59 -5.23 -5.44
N VAL A 264 16.50 -4.44 -4.84
CA VAL A 264 16.94 -3.16 -5.41
C VAL A 264 17.73 -3.38 -6.72
N LEU A 265 18.57 -4.43 -6.80
CA LEU A 265 19.27 -4.81 -8.04
C LEU A 265 18.29 -5.18 -9.16
N ALA A 266 17.25 -5.96 -8.87
CA ALA A 266 16.23 -6.31 -9.85
C ALA A 266 15.52 -5.06 -10.41
N LEU A 267 15.24 -4.07 -9.56
CA LEU A 267 14.73 -2.76 -10.02
C LEU A 267 15.76 -2.02 -10.88
N LYS A 268 17.05 -2.01 -10.49
CA LYS A 268 18.12 -1.38 -11.28
C LYS A 268 18.23 -1.99 -12.68
N GLU A 269 18.10 -3.30 -12.80
CA GLU A 269 18.16 -4.02 -14.09
C GLU A 269 17.03 -3.62 -15.05
N THR A 270 15.91 -3.06 -14.56
CA THR A 270 14.86 -2.50 -15.42
C THR A 270 15.25 -1.16 -16.05
N GLY A 271 16.29 -0.48 -15.55
CA GLY A 271 16.66 0.87 -15.96
C GLY A 271 15.83 2.00 -15.30
N ILE A 272 14.96 1.67 -14.33
CA ILE A 272 14.03 2.63 -13.72
C ILE A 272 14.76 3.83 -13.08
N PHE A 273 15.91 3.59 -12.44
CA PHE A 273 16.65 4.63 -11.73
C PHE A 273 17.29 5.71 -12.65
N ASP A 274 17.36 5.45 -13.95
CA ASP A 274 17.88 6.41 -14.94
C ASP A 274 16.82 7.41 -15.41
N VAL A 275 15.52 7.14 -15.14
CA VAL A 275 14.40 7.91 -15.72
C VAL A 275 13.45 8.53 -14.68
N ILE A 276 13.44 8.05 -13.45
CA ILE A 276 12.57 8.57 -12.38
C ILE A 276 13.11 9.89 -11.82
N SER A 277 12.25 10.69 -11.21
CA SER A 277 12.61 11.98 -10.58
C SER A 277 13.04 11.87 -9.13
N GLY A 278 12.77 10.74 -8.46
CA GLY A 278 13.16 10.51 -7.07
C GLY A 278 12.58 9.24 -6.49
N ILE A 279 12.99 8.93 -5.27
CA ILE A 279 12.57 7.74 -4.53
C ILE A 279 12.11 8.14 -3.12
N LEU A 280 10.96 7.62 -2.71
CA LEU A 280 10.46 7.70 -1.33
C LEU A 280 10.57 6.32 -0.69
N ILE A 281 11.20 6.26 0.48
CA ILE A 281 11.38 5.02 1.23
C ILE A 281 10.57 5.08 2.53
N GLY A 282 9.63 4.16 2.67
CA GLY A 282 8.88 3.97 3.93
C GLY A 282 9.80 3.59 5.08
N LYS A 283 9.45 4.04 6.29
CA LYS A 283 10.14 3.60 7.50
C LYS A 283 10.07 2.07 7.60
N PRO A 284 11.18 1.34 7.77
CA PRO A 284 11.13 -0.09 8.06
C PRO A 284 10.45 -0.37 9.40
N MET A 285 9.64 -1.42 9.47
CA MET A 285 8.96 -1.82 10.69
C MET A 285 9.97 -2.07 11.82
N ASP A 286 9.68 -1.50 13.00
CA ASP A 286 10.52 -1.54 14.20
C ASP A 286 11.97 -1.04 13.96
N GLU A 287 12.16 -0.17 12.97
CA GLU A 287 13.49 0.35 12.54
C GLU A 287 14.51 -0.77 12.22
N THR A 288 14.03 -1.96 11.84
CA THR A 288 14.88 -3.10 11.52
C THR A 288 15.68 -2.83 10.24
N TYR A 289 17.01 -2.99 10.29
CA TYR A 289 17.94 -2.83 9.18
C TYR A 289 17.98 -1.45 8.51
N VAL A 290 17.55 -0.39 9.20
CA VAL A 290 17.48 0.99 8.63
C VAL A 290 18.80 1.41 8.01
N GLN A 291 19.94 1.20 8.71
CA GLN A 291 21.25 1.65 8.21
C GLN A 291 21.73 0.79 7.03
N GLU A 292 21.51 -0.52 7.11
CA GLU A 292 21.86 -1.47 6.06
C GLU A 292 21.06 -1.16 4.78
N TYR A 293 19.75 -0.91 4.89
CA TYR A 293 18.91 -0.54 3.74
C TYR A 293 19.35 0.77 3.10
N LYS A 294 19.63 1.80 3.90
CA LYS A 294 20.16 3.08 3.40
C LYS A 294 21.48 2.91 2.62
N GLN A 295 22.40 2.13 3.19
CA GLN A 295 23.67 1.85 2.52
C GLN A 295 23.47 1.08 1.21
N ILE A 296 22.58 0.08 1.20
CA ILE A 296 22.26 -0.70 -0.01
C ILE A 296 21.67 0.20 -1.10
N LEU A 297 20.76 1.11 -0.74
CA LEU A 297 20.17 2.05 -1.71
C LEU A 297 21.23 2.89 -2.39
N VAL A 298 22.13 3.50 -1.61
CA VAL A 298 23.23 4.32 -2.17
C VAL A 298 24.15 3.50 -3.04
N ASP A 299 24.62 2.33 -2.53
CA ASP A 299 25.59 1.49 -3.24
C ASP A 299 25.04 0.89 -4.54
N VAL A 300 23.78 0.42 -4.50
CA VAL A 300 23.20 -0.29 -5.64
C VAL A 300 22.69 0.69 -6.69
N ILE A 301 21.98 1.74 -6.27
CA ILE A 301 21.43 2.73 -7.22
C ILE A 301 22.58 3.44 -7.95
N ASP A 302 23.63 3.83 -7.23
CA ASP A 302 24.85 4.45 -7.78
C ASP A 302 24.55 5.63 -8.74
N HIS A 303 23.61 6.48 -8.32
CA HIS A 303 23.17 7.67 -9.05
C HIS A 303 23.04 8.85 -8.09
N PRO A 304 24.15 9.53 -7.70
CA PRO A 304 24.18 10.48 -6.58
C PRO A 304 23.25 11.70 -6.74
N ASN A 305 22.84 12.03 -7.97
CA ASN A 305 21.90 13.12 -8.23
C ASN A 305 20.42 12.71 -8.14
N LEU A 306 20.10 11.41 -8.11
CA LEU A 306 18.74 10.94 -7.93
C LEU A 306 18.32 11.14 -6.47
N PRO A 307 17.27 11.95 -6.17
CA PRO A 307 16.82 12.16 -4.81
C PRO A 307 16.31 10.86 -4.18
N ILE A 308 16.80 10.57 -2.97
CA ILE A 308 16.30 9.47 -2.14
C ILE A 308 15.91 10.05 -0.79
N VAL A 309 14.64 9.91 -0.43
CA VAL A 309 14.08 10.36 0.86
C VAL A 309 13.61 9.16 1.64
N CYS A 310 14.13 9.00 2.84
CA CYS A 310 13.80 7.93 3.76
C CYS A 310 12.88 8.39 4.88
N ASN A 311 12.46 7.43 5.69
CA ASN A 311 11.66 7.67 6.90
C ASN A 311 10.26 8.23 6.62
N ILE A 312 9.64 7.85 5.50
CA ILE A 312 8.24 8.20 5.23
C ILE A 312 7.34 7.31 6.10
N ASN A 313 6.34 7.91 6.76
CA ASN A 313 5.37 7.18 7.57
C ASN A 313 4.33 6.47 6.69
N ILE A 314 4.77 5.44 5.95
CA ILE A 314 3.98 4.67 4.99
C ILE A 314 4.41 3.20 5.01
N GLY A 315 3.52 2.29 4.65
CA GLY A 315 3.79 0.86 4.60
C GLY A 315 3.56 0.15 5.94
N HIS A 316 4.40 -0.85 6.27
CA HIS A 316 4.15 -1.72 7.45
C HIS A 316 4.55 -1.10 8.78
N ALA A 317 5.42 -0.07 8.81
CA ALA A 317 5.66 0.68 10.04
C ALA A 317 4.45 1.54 10.43
N GLN A 318 4.26 1.72 11.71
CA GLN A 318 3.16 2.51 12.29
C GLN A 318 3.68 3.80 12.93
N PRO A 319 2.93 4.93 12.85
CA PRO A 319 1.66 5.09 12.16
C PRO A 319 1.87 5.36 10.66
N ARG A 320 0.80 5.22 9.86
CA ARG A 320 0.90 5.40 8.41
C ARG A 320 -0.04 6.47 7.86
N CYS A 321 0.48 7.24 6.88
CA CYS A 321 -0.32 8.15 6.09
C CYS A 321 -1.01 7.43 4.92
N ILE A 322 -1.61 8.20 4.04
CA ILE A 322 -2.16 7.75 2.76
C ILE A 322 -1.50 8.57 1.64
N ILE A 323 -0.99 7.90 0.61
CA ILE A 323 -0.33 8.52 -0.54
C ILE A 323 -1.16 8.28 -1.80
N PRO A 324 -1.65 9.34 -2.49
CA PRO A 324 -2.29 9.22 -3.78
C PRO A 324 -1.31 8.75 -4.87
N PHE A 325 -1.69 7.73 -5.64
CA PHE A 325 -0.98 7.29 -6.85
C PHE A 325 -1.66 7.85 -8.10
N GLY A 326 -0.86 8.15 -9.14
CA GLY A 326 -1.35 8.75 -10.37
C GLY A 326 -1.69 10.25 -10.23
N VAL A 327 -1.14 10.90 -9.20
CA VAL A 327 -1.25 12.34 -8.95
C VAL A 327 0.14 12.93 -8.81
N VAL A 328 0.40 14.09 -9.41
CA VAL A 328 1.69 14.76 -9.26
C VAL A 328 1.89 15.20 -7.82
N ALA A 329 2.99 14.76 -7.22
CA ALA A 329 3.45 15.18 -5.91
C ALA A 329 4.65 16.11 -6.02
N THR A 330 4.76 17.07 -5.11
CA THR A 330 5.97 17.84 -4.83
C THR A 330 6.49 17.47 -3.47
N VAL A 331 7.67 16.88 -3.44
CA VAL A 331 8.42 16.53 -2.24
C VAL A 331 9.32 17.69 -1.87
N ASP A 332 9.22 18.19 -0.64
CA ASP A 332 9.97 19.35 -0.13
C ASP A 332 10.47 19.00 1.28
N ILE A 333 11.71 18.51 1.33
CA ILE A 333 12.31 18.02 2.58
C ILE A 333 12.74 19.16 3.48
N ASP A 334 13.09 20.32 2.93
CA ASP A 334 13.44 21.49 3.73
C ASP A 334 12.24 21.96 4.59
N ASN A 335 11.01 21.78 4.07
CA ASN A 335 9.77 22.10 4.75
C ASN A 335 9.04 20.88 5.33
N GLN A 336 9.64 19.69 5.27
CA GLN A 336 9.09 18.43 5.81
C GLN A 336 7.65 18.18 5.31
N VAL A 337 7.45 18.20 3.98
CA VAL A 337 6.12 18.04 3.40
C VAL A 337 6.17 17.41 2.01
N ILE A 338 5.17 16.57 1.73
CA ILE A 338 4.84 16.07 0.39
C ILE A 338 3.46 16.64 0.05
N ARG A 339 3.35 17.47 -1.00
CA ARG A 339 2.10 18.07 -1.46
C ARG A 339 1.63 17.42 -2.74
N PHE A 340 0.33 17.21 -2.87
CA PHE A 340 -0.29 16.63 -4.05
C PHE A 340 -1.04 17.68 -4.85
N ALA A 341 -0.93 17.61 -6.18
CA ALA A 341 -1.73 18.47 -7.07
C ALA A 341 -3.22 18.12 -6.94
N ASN A 342 -4.07 19.14 -7.08
CA ASN A 342 -5.53 18.99 -7.02
C ASN A 342 -6.07 18.25 -8.25
#